data_27e0f0b3ec7c8394edc1ac4144fafd34
#
_entry.id   27e0f0b3ec7c8394edc1ac4144fafd34
#
_cell.length_a   1.000
_cell.length_b   1.000
_cell.length_c   1.000
_cell.angle_alpha   90.00
_cell.angle_beta   90.00
_cell.angle_gamma   90.00
#
_symmetry.space_group_name_H-M   'P 1'
#
loop_
_entity.id
_entity.type
_entity.pdbx_description
1 polymer ?
#
loop_
_entity_poly.entity_id
_entity_poly.type
_entity_poly.pdbx_seq_one_letter_code
_entity_poly.pdbx_strand_id
1 'polypeptide(L)'
;MSRVCRNGVLATGDATPGSFPAGALFFETLALRAGSVECLDDHLLRLRAGLDRAGFAPGPLAAGDPSAWRSAVGLLGGREGVLRLVVGPDFEELGLRALLPSPEVFRLRSLSTLRDAPEWLPRPKSAPWANSLAASVELRSLGVGAGVEGVQFDARGFVSEGSRSSLAWVEAGALHVPAETTGRLPGTALGQLIRCAGLPVRAVETGVPVRAEAILVLRSTLPGGASAVSHWDDVDGRPLWSGDPALARPWLASLAAWRAQRCISFA
;
A
#
# COMPACT_ATOMS: atom_id res chain seq x y z
N MET A 1 -20.25 8.98 2.80
CA MET A 1 -20.26 8.76 4.27
C MET A 1 -19.40 7.54 4.57
N SER A 2 -18.55 7.62 5.57
CA SER A 2 -17.76 6.46 6.03
C SER A 2 -18.61 5.61 6.96
N ARG A 3 -18.56 4.29 6.83
CA ARG A 3 -19.22 3.34 7.73
C ARG A 3 -18.16 2.56 8.47
N VAL A 4 -18.37 2.30 9.75
CA VAL A 4 -17.41 1.63 10.62
C VAL A 4 -18.11 0.50 11.39
N CYS A 5 -17.51 -0.68 11.39
CA CYS A 5 -17.90 -1.82 12.20
C CYS A 5 -16.76 -2.08 13.22
N ARG A 6 -17.04 -1.92 14.52
CA ARG A 6 -16.08 -2.18 15.60
C ARG A 6 -16.54 -3.38 16.43
N ASN A 7 -15.66 -4.38 16.56
CA ASN A 7 -15.95 -5.63 17.30
C ASN A 7 -17.30 -6.27 16.89
N GLY A 8 -17.60 -6.26 15.59
CA GLY A 8 -18.84 -6.84 15.04
C GLY A 8 -20.09 -5.96 15.15
N VAL A 9 -20.00 -4.72 15.66
CA VAL A 9 -21.12 -3.80 15.80
C VAL A 9 -20.96 -2.59 14.88
N LEU A 10 -22.01 -2.26 14.11
CA LEU A 10 -22.02 -1.05 13.29
C LEU A 10 -22.08 0.20 14.17
N ALA A 11 -21.09 1.07 14.06
CA ALA A 11 -21.13 2.36 14.73
C ALA A 11 -22.07 3.30 13.95
N THR A 12 -23.11 3.80 14.64
CA THR A 12 -24.04 4.82 14.15
C THR A 12 -23.58 6.20 14.61
N GLY A 13 -23.33 7.10 13.68
CA GLY A 13 -22.93 8.48 13.96
C GLY A 13 -21.79 8.91 13.03
N ASP A 14 -21.44 10.19 13.06
CA ASP A 14 -20.18 10.67 12.52
C ASP A 14 -19.06 10.02 13.34
N ALA A 15 -18.73 8.79 12.95
CA ALA A 15 -17.51 8.16 13.40
C ALA A 15 -16.36 8.98 12.84
N THR A 16 -16.11 10.13 13.45
CA THR A 16 -14.76 10.67 13.51
C THR A 16 -13.91 9.45 13.81
N PRO A 17 -12.88 9.14 13.03
CA PRO A 17 -11.95 8.08 13.39
C PRO A 17 -11.60 8.32 14.85
N GLY A 18 -12.19 7.49 15.72
CA GLY A 18 -12.26 7.79 17.14
C GLY A 18 -10.86 8.07 17.64
N SER A 19 -10.76 8.84 18.68
CA SER A 19 -9.55 8.99 19.47
C SER A 19 -8.92 7.61 19.60
N PHE A 20 -7.98 7.28 18.68
CA PHE A 20 -7.22 6.06 18.80
C PHE A 20 -6.49 6.14 20.13
N PRO A 21 -6.58 5.13 20.99
CA PRO A 21 -5.79 5.09 22.21
C PRO A 21 -4.34 5.37 21.85
N ALA A 22 -3.65 6.17 22.66
CA ALA A 22 -2.21 6.35 22.52
C ALA A 22 -1.57 4.97 22.70
N GLY A 23 -1.17 4.35 21.58
CA GLY A 23 -0.63 3.00 21.57
C GLY A 23 -0.32 2.51 20.16
N ALA A 24 0.36 1.39 20.06
CA ALA A 24 0.64 0.76 18.78
C ALA A 24 -0.66 0.26 18.15
N LEU A 25 -0.93 0.71 16.93
CA LEU A 25 -2.03 0.23 16.11
C LEU A 25 -1.47 -0.37 14.84
N PHE A 26 -2.06 -1.44 14.38
CA PHE A 26 -1.75 -2.05 13.10
C PHE A 26 -2.94 -1.88 12.16
N PHE A 27 -2.68 -1.78 10.87
CA PHE A 27 -3.80 -1.63 9.94
C PHE A 27 -3.51 -2.20 8.57
N GLU A 28 -4.58 -2.56 7.89
CA GLU A 28 -4.57 -2.93 6.49
C GLU A 28 -5.51 -2.08 5.66
N THR A 29 -5.23 -2.00 4.36
CA THR A 29 -6.04 -1.24 3.42
C THR A 29 -6.24 -2.09 2.18
N LEU A 30 -7.48 -2.47 1.91
CA LEU A 30 -7.84 -3.41 0.86
C LEU A 30 -8.86 -2.77 -0.08
N ALA A 31 -8.84 -3.16 -1.35
CA ALA A 31 -9.91 -2.80 -2.28
C ALA A 31 -11.07 -3.79 -2.13
N LEU A 32 -12.27 -3.26 -2.01
CA LEU A 32 -13.53 -4.00 -2.17
C LEU A 32 -14.08 -3.68 -3.56
N ARG A 33 -14.24 -4.69 -4.41
CA ARG A 33 -14.73 -4.56 -5.78
C ARG A 33 -15.80 -5.61 -6.06
N ALA A 34 -16.97 -5.19 -6.47
CA ALA A 34 -18.12 -6.08 -6.73
C ALA A 34 -18.40 -7.06 -5.57
N GLY A 35 -18.19 -6.63 -4.32
CA GLY A 35 -18.37 -7.46 -3.13
C GLY A 35 -17.22 -8.43 -2.84
N SER A 36 -16.12 -8.35 -3.58
CA SER A 36 -14.95 -9.22 -3.40
C SER A 36 -13.73 -8.43 -2.94
N VAL A 37 -12.92 -9.03 -2.09
CA VAL A 37 -11.63 -8.50 -1.62
C VAL A 37 -10.49 -9.29 -2.28
N GLU A 38 -9.60 -8.58 -2.96
CA GLU A 38 -8.44 -9.18 -3.62
C GLU A 38 -7.34 -9.49 -2.61
N CYS A 39 -6.81 -10.71 -2.65
CA CYS A 39 -5.60 -11.12 -1.92
C CYS A 39 -5.67 -10.85 -0.40
N LEU A 40 -6.81 -11.11 0.22
CA LEU A 40 -7.02 -10.90 1.65
C LEU A 40 -5.93 -11.59 2.49
N ASP A 41 -5.55 -12.83 2.14
CA ASP A 41 -4.56 -13.61 2.89
C ASP A 41 -3.19 -12.94 2.98
N ASP A 42 -2.72 -12.27 1.91
CA ASP A 42 -1.45 -11.53 1.94
C ASP A 42 -1.50 -10.35 2.93
N HIS A 43 -2.65 -9.69 3.02
CA HIS A 43 -2.87 -8.60 3.96
C HIS A 43 -2.90 -9.09 5.40
N LEU A 44 -3.63 -10.18 5.65
CA LEU A 44 -3.73 -10.77 6.98
C LEU A 44 -2.40 -11.38 7.44
N LEU A 45 -1.63 -11.96 6.52
CA LEU A 45 -0.28 -12.47 6.84
C LEU A 45 0.63 -11.34 7.34
N ARG A 46 0.67 -10.21 6.64
CA ARG A 46 1.45 -9.04 7.05
C ARG A 46 0.95 -8.44 8.37
N LEU A 47 -0.36 -8.32 8.52
CA LEU A 47 -0.97 -7.81 9.76
C LEU A 47 -0.58 -8.66 10.96
N ARG A 48 -0.76 -9.98 10.86
CA ARG A 48 -0.43 -10.93 11.93
C ARG A 48 1.04 -10.88 12.31
N ALA A 49 1.95 -10.79 11.33
CA ALA A 49 3.37 -10.63 11.62
C ALA A 49 3.68 -9.37 12.45
N GLY A 50 2.91 -8.28 12.25
CA GLY A 50 3.01 -7.07 13.07
C GLY A 50 2.43 -7.28 14.48
N LEU A 51 1.27 -7.92 14.58
CA LEU A 51 0.61 -8.21 15.86
C LEU A 51 1.46 -9.13 16.73
N ASP A 52 1.99 -10.21 16.16
CA ASP A 52 2.85 -11.17 16.86
C ASP A 52 4.07 -10.48 17.48
N ARG A 53 4.70 -9.58 16.73
CA ARG A 53 5.84 -8.79 17.23
C ARG A 53 5.48 -7.85 18.39
N ALA A 54 4.26 -7.35 18.39
CA ALA A 54 3.75 -6.48 19.46
C ALA A 54 3.17 -7.26 20.65
N GLY A 55 3.08 -8.59 20.55
CA GLY A 55 2.44 -9.42 21.56
C GLY A 55 0.91 -9.28 21.59
N PHE A 56 0.29 -8.87 20.48
CA PHE A 56 -1.16 -8.71 20.39
C PHE A 56 -1.80 -9.98 19.83
N ALA A 57 -2.83 -10.47 20.51
CA ALA A 57 -3.64 -11.56 19.98
C ALA A 57 -4.51 -11.05 18.82
N PRO A 58 -4.56 -11.76 17.68
CA PRO A 58 -5.47 -11.41 16.60
C PRO A 58 -6.91 -11.68 17.00
N GLY A 59 -7.80 -10.72 16.80
CA GLY A 59 -9.25 -10.94 16.84
C GLY A 59 -9.75 -11.67 15.59
N PRO A 60 -11.08 -11.91 15.47
CA PRO A 60 -11.64 -12.71 14.39
C PRO A 60 -11.33 -12.20 12.97
N LEU A 61 -11.33 -10.88 12.76
CA LEU A 61 -11.00 -10.30 11.45
C LEU A 61 -9.52 -10.48 11.11
N ALA A 62 -8.61 -10.18 12.05
CA ALA A 62 -7.19 -10.36 11.84
C ALA A 62 -6.78 -11.84 11.75
N ALA A 63 -7.50 -12.73 12.42
CA ALA A 63 -7.35 -14.18 12.30
C ALA A 63 -7.81 -14.71 10.93
N GLY A 64 -8.64 -13.93 10.21
CA GLY A 64 -9.16 -14.32 8.89
C GLY A 64 -10.41 -15.19 8.96
N ASP A 65 -11.18 -15.09 10.05
CA ASP A 65 -12.46 -15.84 10.17
C ASP A 65 -13.43 -15.39 9.07
N PRO A 66 -13.83 -16.31 8.15
CA PRO A 66 -14.70 -15.97 7.03
C PRO A 66 -16.10 -15.50 7.47
N SER A 67 -16.59 -15.96 8.62
CA SER A 67 -17.90 -15.57 9.16
C SER A 67 -17.87 -14.15 9.70
N ALA A 68 -16.79 -13.79 10.41
CA ALA A 68 -16.56 -12.43 10.90
C ALA A 68 -16.43 -11.44 9.74
N TRP A 69 -15.66 -11.78 8.71
CA TRP A 69 -15.51 -10.94 7.51
C TRP A 69 -16.84 -10.76 6.77
N ARG A 70 -17.59 -11.83 6.54
CA ARG A 70 -18.91 -11.75 5.89
C ARG A 70 -19.88 -10.87 6.69
N SER A 71 -19.94 -11.05 7.99
CA SER A 71 -20.76 -10.24 8.89
C SER A 71 -20.37 -8.77 8.84
N ALA A 72 -19.09 -8.46 9.00
CA ALA A 72 -18.60 -7.08 9.04
C ALA A 72 -18.80 -6.36 7.70
N VAL A 73 -18.50 -6.99 6.57
CA VAL A 73 -18.72 -6.41 5.23
C VAL A 73 -20.21 -6.23 4.96
N GLY A 74 -21.04 -7.19 5.39
CA GLY A 74 -22.51 -7.09 5.30
C GLY A 74 -23.08 -5.91 6.07
N LEU A 75 -22.62 -5.68 7.32
CA LEU A 75 -22.99 -4.54 8.14
C LEU A 75 -22.60 -3.19 7.51
N LEU A 76 -21.45 -3.13 6.86
CA LEU A 76 -21.00 -1.93 6.15
C LEU A 76 -21.87 -1.64 4.90
N GLY A 77 -22.57 -2.64 4.35
CA GLY A 77 -23.59 -2.50 3.32
C GLY A 77 -23.08 -1.93 2.00
N GLY A 78 -21.79 -2.06 1.69
CA GLY A 78 -21.18 -1.61 0.44
C GLY A 78 -20.61 -2.77 -0.36
N ARG A 79 -20.60 -2.63 -1.70
CA ARG A 79 -19.98 -3.60 -2.62
C ARG A 79 -18.73 -3.06 -3.30
N GLU A 80 -18.50 -1.75 -3.18
CA GLU A 80 -17.38 -1.03 -3.79
C GLU A 80 -16.77 -0.08 -2.77
N GLY A 81 -15.44 -0.04 -2.70
CA GLY A 81 -14.74 0.91 -1.85
C GLY A 81 -13.36 0.47 -1.41
N VAL A 82 -12.89 1.15 -0.37
CA VAL A 82 -11.65 0.80 0.33
C VAL A 82 -12.01 0.37 1.74
N LEU A 83 -11.73 -0.87 2.07
CA LEU A 83 -11.78 -1.40 3.42
C LEU A 83 -10.49 -1.02 4.16
N ARG A 84 -10.64 -0.55 5.38
CA ARG A 84 -9.53 -0.33 6.31
C ARG A 84 -9.79 -1.11 7.58
N LEU A 85 -9.00 -2.15 7.80
CA LEU A 85 -8.96 -2.89 9.05
C LEU A 85 -7.92 -2.25 9.96
N VAL A 86 -8.32 -1.84 11.16
CA VAL A 86 -7.44 -1.33 12.21
C VAL A 86 -7.53 -2.27 13.40
N VAL A 87 -6.39 -2.64 13.96
CA VAL A 87 -6.30 -3.55 15.10
C VAL A 87 -5.46 -2.89 16.19
N GLY A 88 -6.05 -2.77 17.35
CA GLY A 88 -5.40 -2.36 18.59
C GLY A 88 -5.33 -3.53 19.59
N PRO A 89 -4.85 -3.27 20.84
CA PRO A 89 -4.73 -4.31 21.85
C PRO A 89 -6.08 -5.01 22.17
N ASP A 90 -7.18 -4.24 22.18
CA ASP A 90 -8.47 -4.69 22.66
C ASP A 90 -9.61 -4.55 21.64
N PHE A 91 -9.29 -4.22 20.39
CA PHE A 91 -10.33 -4.02 19.37
C PHE A 91 -9.87 -4.29 17.95
N GLU A 92 -10.86 -4.61 17.12
CA GLU A 92 -10.75 -4.59 15.67
C GLU A 92 -11.81 -3.68 15.08
N GLU A 93 -11.42 -2.83 14.14
CA GLU A 93 -12.32 -1.92 13.46
C GLU A 93 -12.18 -2.06 11.95
N LEU A 94 -13.26 -2.40 11.27
CA LEU A 94 -13.34 -2.42 9.81
C LEU A 94 -14.15 -1.24 9.32
N GLY A 95 -13.54 -0.33 8.59
CA GLY A 95 -14.18 0.81 7.97
C GLY A 95 -14.29 0.67 6.47
N LEU A 96 -15.35 1.21 5.88
CA LEU A 96 -15.54 1.32 4.45
C LEU A 96 -15.60 2.80 4.04
N ARG A 97 -14.80 3.16 3.05
CA ARG A 97 -14.82 4.49 2.43
C ARG A 97 -14.85 4.39 0.91
N ALA A 98 -15.23 5.46 0.23
CA ALA A 98 -15.21 5.51 -1.23
C ALA A 98 -13.82 5.21 -1.80
N LEU A 99 -13.79 4.45 -2.88
CA LEU A 99 -12.62 4.27 -3.71
C LEU A 99 -12.48 5.53 -4.59
N LEU A 100 -11.38 6.25 -4.42
CA LEU A 100 -11.09 7.41 -5.26
C LEU A 100 -10.56 6.96 -6.62
N PRO A 101 -10.86 7.69 -7.70
CA PRO A 101 -10.25 7.46 -9.00
C PRO A 101 -8.72 7.45 -8.88
N SER A 102 -8.09 6.57 -9.62
CA SER A 102 -6.63 6.48 -9.70
C SER A 102 -6.19 6.79 -11.12
N PRO A 103 -5.07 7.49 -11.32
CA PRO A 103 -4.53 7.72 -12.64
C PRO A 103 -4.12 6.39 -13.29
N GLU A 104 -4.24 6.29 -14.60
CA GLU A 104 -3.74 5.14 -15.36
C GLU A 104 -2.20 5.11 -15.38
N VAL A 105 -1.60 6.29 -15.41
CA VAL A 105 -0.14 6.49 -15.41
C VAL A 105 0.22 7.51 -14.35
N PHE A 106 1.21 7.20 -13.55
CA PHE A 106 1.75 8.11 -12.54
C PHE A 106 2.95 8.91 -13.06
N ARG A 107 3.13 10.08 -12.47
CA ARG A 107 4.41 10.78 -12.41
C ARG A 107 4.97 10.64 -10.99
N LEU A 108 6.28 10.59 -10.85
CA LEU A 108 6.94 10.58 -9.55
C LEU A 108 7.56 11.94 -9.25
N ARG A 109 7.56 12.29 -7.96
CA ARG A 109 8.21 13.47 -7.42
C ARG A 109 9.05 13.06 -6.23
N SER A 110 10.36 13.32 -6.26
CA SER A 110 11.20 13.18 -5.08
C SER A 110 10.72 14.11 -3.96
N LEU A 111 10.73 13.62 -2.73
CA LEU A 111 10.37 14.39 -1.55
C LEU A 111 11.60 14.66 -0.67
N SER A 112 11.56 15.77 0.08
CA SER A 112 12.54 16.09 1.11
C SER A 112 12.29 15.27 2.39
N THR A 113 11.04 14.87 2.62
CA THR A 113 10.67 14.01 3.74
C THR A 113 11.34 12.64 3.61
N LEU A 114 12.25 12.36 4.52
CA LEU A 114 12.97 11.09 4.55
C LEU A 114 12.10 9.94 5.08
N ARG A 115 12.48 8.73 4.70
CA ARG A 115 11.95 7.50 5.25
C ARG A 115 12.93 6.96 6.28
N ASP A 116 12.55 6.98 7.57
CA ASP A 116 13.39 6.39 8.60
C ASP A 116 13.44 4.87 8.47
N ALA A 117 14.63 4.31 8.57
CA ALA A 117 14.77 2.87 8.75
C ALA A 117 14.24 2.50 10.14
N PRO A 118 13.24 1.59 10.24
CA PRO A 118 12.75 1.16 11.54
C PRO A 118 13.79 0.27 12.23
N GLU A 119 13.79 0.27 13.56
CA GLU A 119 14.54 -0.72 14.33
C GLU A 119 14.06 -2.16 14.05
N TRP A 120 12.81 -2.30 13.57
CA TRP A 120 12.19 -3.59 13.25
C TRP A 120 12.10 -3.82 11.75
N LEU A 121 12.79 -4.83 11.27
CA LEU A 121 12.66 -5.31 9.87
C LEU A 121 12.11 -6.74 9.85
N PRO A 122 11.21 -7.06 8.92
CA PRO A 122 10.50 -6.16 8.01
C PRO A 122 9.61 -5.18 8.77
N ARG A 123 9.45 -3.96 8.21
CA ARG A 123 8.68 -2.88 8.83
C ARG A 123 7.20 -3.27 8.98
N PRO A 124 6.60 -3.19 10.18
CA PRO A 124 5.18 -3.42 10.34
C PRO A 124 4.35 -2.25 9.77
N LYS A 125 3.15 -2.55 9.30
CA LYS A 125 2.19 -1.51 8.87
C LYS A 125 1.41 -0.99 10.08
N SER A 126 2.03 -0.05 10.79
CA SER A 126 1.53 0.48 12.07
C SER A 126 1.23 1.99 12.02
N ALA A 127 0.44 2.46 12.97
CA ALA A 127 0.22 3.88 13.27
C ALA A 127 0.86 4.20 14.64
N PRO A 128 1.37 5.42 14.85
CA PRO A 128 1.31 6.58 13.99
C PRO A 128 2.17 6.44 12.73
N TRP A 129 1.68 6.99 11.64
CA TRP A 129 2.28 6.90 10.30
C TRP A 129 2.98 8.21 9.93
N ALA A 130 3.80 8.71 10.84
CA ALA A 130 4.34 10.07 10.79
C ALA A 130 5.06 10.38 9.46
N ASN A 131 5.97 9.53 9.01
CA ASN A 131 6.69 9.75 7.75
C ASN A 131 5.77 9.79 6.53
N SER A 132 4.81 8.88 6.43
CA SER A 132 3.86 8.86 5.30
C SER A 132 2.87 10.04 5.36
N LEU A 133 2.51 10.50 6.56
CA LEU A 133 1.72 11.71 6.73
C LEU A 133 2.52 12.93 6.30
N ALA A 134 3.74 13.10 6.77
CA ALA A 134 4.64 14.20 6.39
C ALA A 134 4.87 14.23 4.87
N ALA A 135 5.18 13.08 4.27
CA ALA A 135 5.32 12.95 2.82
C ALA A 135 4.04 13.35 2.06
N SER A 136 2.87 12.98 2.58
CA SER A 136 1.59 13.36 2.00
C SER A 136 1.28 14.86 2.16
N VAL A 137 1.74 15.49 3.22
CA VAL A 137 1.63 16.94 3.44
C VAL A 137 2.55 17.68 2.48
N GLU A 138 3.82 17.28 2.41
CA GLU A 138 4.79 17.85 1.48
C GLU A 138 4.30 17.77 0.03
N LEU A 139 3.84 16.59 -0.43
CA LEU A 139 3.33 16.39 -1.78
C LEU A 139 2.16 17.35 -2.09
N ARG A 140 1.26 17.57 -1.12
CA ARG A 140 0.16 18.53 -1.29
C ARG A 140 0.65 19.99 -1.36
N SER A 141 1.65 20.36 -0.55
CA SER A 141 2.21 21.72 -0.54
C SER A 141 2.91 22.08 -1.85
N LEU A 142 3.39 21.08 -2.59
CA LEU A 142 3.96 21.27 -3.92
C LEU A 142 2.91 21.61 -5.00
N GLY A 143 1.61 21.56 -4.68
CA GLY A 143 0.53 21.88 -5.62
C GLY A 143 0.43 20.95 -6.83
N VAL A 144 1.05 19.78 -6.78
CA VAL A 144 1.05 18.81 -7.88
C VAL A 144 -0.28 18.07 -7.99
N GLY A 145 -0.68 17.73 -9.21
CA GLY A 145 -1.98 17.11 -9.49
C GLY A 145 -2.10 15.67 -8.96
N ALA A 146 -3.32 15.14 -9.01
CA ALA A 146 -3.68 13.82 -8.47
C ALA A 146 -2.90 12.64 -9.09
N GLY A 147 -2.29 12.81 -10.26
CA GLY A 147 -1.48 11.81 -10.95
C GLY A 147 -0.02 11.74 -10.50
N VAL A 148 0.35 12.45 -9.42
CA VAL A 148 1.72 12.45 -8.90
C VAL A 148 1.80 11.65 -7.61
N GLU A 149 2.77 10.75 -7.53
CA GLU A 149 3.16 10.02 -6.31
C GLU A 149 4.49 10.56 -5.78
N GLY A 150 4.54 10.86 -4.49
CA GLY A 150 5.76 11.33 -3.83
C GLY A 150 6.68 10.16 -3.49
N VAL A 151 7.97 10.31 -3.74
CA VAL A 151 8.97 9.28 -3.43
C VAL A 151 9.85 9.72 -2.28
N GLN A 152 9.96 8.86 -1.28
CA GLN A 152 10.82 9.04 -0.12
C GLN A 152 12.13 8.27 -0.27
N PHE A 153 13.18 8.86 0.25
CA PHE A 153 14.53 8.27 0.32
C PHE A 153 14.88 8.01 1.79
N ASP A 154 15.79 7.09 2.04
CA ASP A 154 16.39 6.96 3.36
C ASP A 154 17.46 8.04 3.59
N ALA A 155 18.01 8.11 4.79
CA ALA A 155 19.02 9.10 5.17
C ALA A 155 20.34 8.97 4.38
N ARG A 156 20.55 7.85 3.67
CA ARG A 156 21.72 7.60 2.81
C ARG A 156 21.47 8.03 1.36
N GLY A 157 20.26 8.50 1.03
CA GLY A 157 19.86 8.88 -0.31
C GLY A 157 19.40 7.72 -1.19
N PHE A 158 19.11 6.54 -0.62
CA PHE A 158 18.56 5.41 -1.36
C PHE A 158 17.05 5.48 -1.44
N VAL A 159 16.50 5.14 -2.61
CA VAL A 159 15.05 5.03 -2.81
C VAL A 159 14.47 4.02 -1.83
N SER A 160 13.44 4.43 -1.11
CA SER A 160 12.72 3.60 -0.17
C SER A 160 11.35 3.19 -0.72
N GLU A 161 10.40 4.08 -0.72
CA GLU A 161 9.04 3.79 -1.20
C GLU A 161 8.29 5.08 -1.59
N GLY A 162 7.11 4.95 -2.15
CA GLY A 162 6.20 6.07 -2.36
C GLY A 162 5.56 6.53 -1.05
N SER A 163 4.94 7.72 -1.05
CA SER A 163 4.23 8.26 0.12
C SER A 163 3.14 7.31 0.65
N ARG A 164 2.54 6.52 -0.24
CA ARG A 164 1.47 5.53 0.06
C ARG A 164 1.58 4.27 -0.78
N SER A 165 2.68 4.05 -1.48
CA SER A 165 2.88 2.97 -2.43
C SER A 165 4.27 2.36 -2.29
N SER A 166 4.45 1.16 -2.81
CA SER A 166 5.77 0.60 -3.07
C SER A 166 6.21 0.93 -4.49
N LEU A 167 7.50 0.85 -4.74
CA LEU A 167 8.12 1.03 -6.05
C LEU A 167 8.82 -0.24 -6.49
N ALA A 168 8.81 -0.48 -7.78
CA ALA A 168 9.65 -1.46 -8.46
C ALA A 168 10.03 -0.95 -9.85
N TRP A 169 11.14 -1.43 -10.39
CA TRP A 169 11.53 -1.08 -11.75
C TRP A 169 12.21 -2.26 -12.44
N VAL A 170 12.16 -2.24 -13.75
CA VAL A 170 12.86 -3.22 -14.59
C VAL A 170 14.10 -2.57 -15.15
N GLU A 171 15.24 -3.24 -14.98
CA GLU A 171 16.53 -2.81 -15.49
C GLU A 171 17.38 -4.05 -15.80
N ALA A 172 17.99 -4.07 -16.96
CA ALA A 172 18.87 -5.16 -17.42
C ALA A 172 18.27 -6.57 -17.24
N GLY A 173 16.99 -6.72 -17.59
CA GLY A 173 16.28 -8.00 -17.56
C GLY A 173 15.98 -8.52 -16.16
N ALA A 174 16.05 -7.68 -15.12
CA ALA A 174 15.70 -8.02 -13.74
C ALA A 174 14.65 -7.05 -13.16
N LEU A 175 13.83 -7.55 -12.26
CA LEU A 175 12.93 -6.74 -11.43
C LEU A 175 13.72 -6.26 -10.19
N HIS A 176 13.94 -4.97 -10.11
CA HIS A 176 14.58 -4.32 -8.98
C HIS A 176 13.54 -3.77 -8.02
N VAL A 177 13.81 -3.91 -6.73
CA VAL A 177 12.98 -3.37 -5.66
C VAL A 177 13.88 -2.70 -4.62
N PRO A 178 13.46 -1.64 -3.95
CA PRO A 178 14.23 -1.08 -2.84
C PRO A 178 14.48 -2.16 -1.77
N ALA A 179 15.68 -2.21 -1.19
CA ALA A 179 15.99 -3.13 -0.10
C ALA A 179 15.17 -2.80 1.16
N GLU A 180 14.92 -3.78 2.03
CA GLU A 180 14.18 -3.54 3.28
C GLU A 180 14.93 -2.62 4.23
N THR A 181 16.25 -2.62 4.16
CA THR A 181 17.16 -1.75 4.91
C THR A 181 16.96 -0.25 4.63
N THR A 182 16.30 0.11 3.52
CA THR A 182 15.88 1.51 3.23
C THR A 182 14.65 1.94 4.04
N GLY A 183 14.08 1.08 4.87
CA GLY A 183 12.90 1.36 5.68
C GLY A 183 11.57 1.23 4.93
N ARG A 184 11.56 0.66 3.71
CA ARG A 184 10.32 0.43 2.99
C ARG A 184 9.38 -0.54 3.73
N LEU A 185 8.09 -0.38 3.50
CA LEU A 185 7.10 -1.36 3.93
C LEU A 185 7.20 -2.63 3.06
N PRO A 186 7.00 -3.85 3.62
CA PRO A 186 6.78 -5.04 2.82
C PRO A 186 5.37 -4.98 2.17
N GLY A 187 5.28 -4.23 1.07
CA GLY A 187 4.01 -3.98 0.37
C GLY A 187 3.39 -5.26 -0.17
N THR A 188 2.09 -5.50 0.08
CA THR A 188 1.40 -6.70 -0.41
C THR A 188 1.40 -6.76 -1.93
N ALA A 189 1.06 -5.67 -2.62
CA ALA A 189 1.10 -5.63 -4.08
C ALA A 189 2.52 -5.83 -4.64
N LEU A 190 3.56 -5.33 -3.94
CA LEU A 190 4.95 -5.59 -4.31
C LEU A 190 5.31 -7.07 -4.17
N GLY A 191 4.97 -7.70 -3.04
CA GLY A 191 5.18 -9.13 -2.84
C GLY A 191 4.45 -9.98 -3.89
N GLN A 192 3.27 -9.56 -4.32
CA GLN A 192 2.51 -10.21 -5.38
C GLN A 192 3.22 -10.09 -6.73
N LEU A 193 3.70 -8.90 -7.10
CA LEU A 193 4.47 -8.69 -8.32
C LEU A 193 5.74 -9.57 -8.33
N ILE A 194 6.48 -9.61 -7.24
CA ILE A 194 7.68 -10.46 -7.09
C ILE A 194 7.36 -11.93 -7.44
N ARG A 195 6.19 -12.44 -7.03
CA ARG A 195 5.78 -13.84 -7.28
C ARG A 195 5.34 -14.11 -8.72
N CYS A 196 4.92 -13.10 -9.47
CA CYS A 196 4.35 -13.28 -10.81
C CYS A 196 5.10 -12.56 -11.95
N ALA A 197 6.16 -11.81 -11.65
CA ALA A 197 6.86 -11.02 -12.66
C ALA A 197 7.62 -11.85 -13.71
N GLY A 198 7.98 -13.09 -13.40
CA GLY A 198 8.74 -13.94 -14.30
C GLY A 198 10.19 -13.47 -14.55
N LEU A 199 10.70 -12.56 -13.73
CA LEU A 199 12.05 -12.02 -13.82
C LEU A 199 12.86 -12.35 -12.56
N PRO A 200 14.19 -12.44 -12.67
CA PRO A 200 15.06 -12.42 -11.49
C PRO A 200 14.78 -11.16 -10.65
N VAL A 201 14.67 -11.32 -9.33
CA VAL A 201 14.38 -10.22 -8.40
C VAL A 201 15.65 -9.80 -7.68
N ARG A 202 15.90 -8.50 -7.62
CA ARG A 202 17.04 -7.91 -6.94
C ARG A 202 16.57 -6.84 -5.95
N ALA A 203 16.79 -7.07 -4.67
CA ALA A 203 16.66 -6.02 -3.65
C ALA A 203 17.92 -5.17 -3.66
N VAL A 204 17.78 -3.86 -3.87
CA VAL A 204 18.92 -2.96 -4.08
C VAL A 204 18.82 -1.71 -3.22
N GLU A 205 19.98 -1.20 -2.82
CA GLU A 205 20.18 0.11 -2.23
C GLU A 205 20.76 1.03 -3.30
N THR A 206 19.94 1.90 -3.87
CA THR A 206 20.33 2.80 -4.96
C THR A 206 19.56 4.11 -4.89
N GLY A 207 20.13 5.17 -5.45
CA GLY A 207 19.39 6.40 -5.73
C GLY A 207 18.36 6.21 -6.84
N VAL A 208 18.01 7.30 -7.54
CA VAL A 208 17.04 7.24 -8.63
C VAL A 208 17.51 6.27 -9.74
N PRO A 209 16.69 5.30 -10.17
CA PRO A 209 17.08 4.32 -11.16
C PRO A 209 17.02 4.91 -12.59
N VAL A 210 17.98 5.75 -12.93
CA VAL A 210 18.02 6.49 -14.20
C VAL A 210 18.12 5.61 -15.46
N ARG A 211 18.49 4.33 -15.28
CA ARG A 211 18.59 3.34 -16.37
C ARG A 211 17.40 2.40 -16.45
N ALA A 212 16.37 2.63 -15.60
CA ALA A 212 15.18 1.78 -15.61
C ALA A 212 14.49 1.83 -16.99
N GLU A 213 14.15 0.65 -17.51
CA GLU A 213 13.36 0.48 -18.72
C GLU A 213 11.88 0.78 -18.46
N ALA A 214 11.40 0.41 -17.28
CA ALA A 214 10.04 0.68 -16.80
C ALA A 214 10.05 0.84 -15.28
N ILE A 215 9.24 1.78 -14.77
CA ILE A 215 9.01 1.96 -13.32
C ILE A 215 7.52 1.73 -13.02
N LEU A 216 7.24 1.08 -11.89
CA LEU A 216 5.90 0.75 -11.42
C LEU A 216 5.66 1.32 -10.02
N VAL A 217 4.47 1.89 -9.86
CA VAL A 217 3.87 2.24 -8.55
C VAL A 217 2.92 1.11 -8.15
N LEU A 218 3.10 0.55 -6.95
CA LEU A 218 2.32 -0.58 -6.47
C LEU A 218 1.53 -0.22 -5.21
N ARG A 219 0.23 -0.45 -5.24
CA ARG A 219 -0.67 -0.21 -4.12
C ARG A 219 -1.89 -1.13 -4.22
N SER A 220 -2.25 -1.81 -3.15
CA SER A 220 -3.36 -2.78 -3.13
C SER A 220 -4.71 -2.22 -3.60
N THR A 221 -4.91 -0.91 -3.51
CA THR A 221 -6.15 -0.24 -3.92
C THR A 221 -6.14 0.25 -5.38
N LEU A 222 -5.02 0.15 -6.10
CA LEU A 222 -5.00 0.40 -7.54
C LEU A 222 -5.72 -0.71 -8.31
N PRO A 223 -6.34 -0.41 -9.45
CA PRO A 223 -6.78 -1.45 -10.37
C PRO A 223 -5.62 -2.40 -10.70
N GLY A 224 -5.83 -3.71 -10.56
CA GLY A 224 -4.77 -4.69 -10.77
C GLY A 224 -3.58 -4.61 -9.80
N GLY A 225 -3.57 -3.68 -8.83
CA GLY A 225 -2.52 -3.55 -7.82
C GLY A 225 -1.33 -2.69 -8.20
N ALA A 226 -1.19 -2.26 -9.44
CA ALA A 226 -0.08 -1.44 -9.90
C ALA A 226 -0.47 -0.49 -11.04
N SER A 227 0.40 0.47 -11.31
CA SER A 227 0.30 1.39 -12.43
C SER A 227 1.71 1.74 -12.95
N ALA A 228 1.81 2.07 -14.24
CA ALA A 228 3.04 2.52 -14.86
C ALA A 228 3.41 3.94 -14.45
N VAL A 229 4.69 4.28 -14.62
CA VAL A 229 5.23 5.62 -14.44
C VAL A 229 5.71 6.16 -15.77
N SER A 230 5.47 7.44 -16.05
CA SER A 230 5.97 8.13 -17.24
C SER A 230 7.17 9.03 -16.97
N HIS A 231 7.23 9.66 -15.79
CA HIS A 231 8.26 10.64 -15.44
C HIS A 231 8.59 10.57 -13.96
N TRP A 232 9.83 10.94 -13.65
CA TRP A 232 10.29 11.15 -12.28
C TRP A 232 11.07 12.46 -12.21
N ASP A 233 10.60 13.39 -11.39
CA ASP A 233 11.22 14.69 -11.17
C ASP A 233 11.87 14.76 -9.79
N ASP A 234 12.93 15.57 -9.63
CA ASP A 234 13.55 15.85 -8.34
C ASP A 234 12.63 16.75 -7.46
N VAL A 235 13.11 17.13 -6.27
CA VAL A 235 12.36 18.00 -5.33
C VAL A 235 12.05 19.38 -5.92
N ASP A 236 12.85 19.89 -6.84
CA ASP A 236 12.65 21.19 -7.51
C ASP A 236 11.82 21.09 -8.79
N GLY A 237 11.52 19.88 -9.28
CA GLY A 237 10.76 19.64 -10.52
C GLY A 237 11.61 19.47 -11.76
N ARG A 238 12.91 19.25 -11.59
CA ARG A 238 13.78 18.94 -12.70
C ARG A 238 13.66 17.46 -13.04
N PRO A 239 13.61 17.11 -14.34
CA PRO A 239 13.46 15.71 -14.73
C PRO A 239 14.70 14.89 -14.37
N LEU A 240 14.48 13.73 -13.72
CA LEU A 240 15.50 12.74 -13.39
C LEU A 240 15.41 11.51 -14.28
N TRP A 241 14.18 11.13 -14.65
CA TRP A 241 13.91 9.98 -15.49
C TRP A 241 12.62 10.18 -16.29
N SER A 242 12.59 9.63 -17.50
CA SER A 242 11.36 9.50 -18.29
C SER A 242 11.37 8.19 -19.07
N GLY A 243 10.22 7.58 -19.26
CA GLY A 243 10.06 6.32 -19.97
C GLY A 243 8.68 6.15 -20.60
N ASP A 244 8.58 5.18 -21.52
CA ASP A 244 7.31 4.79 -22.11
C ASP A 244 6.52 3.91 -21.14
N PRO A 245 5.35 4.35 -20.64
CA PRO A 245 4.51 3.54 -19.77
C PRO A 245 4.07 2.21 -20.39
N ALA A 246 4.05 2.11 -21.72
CA ALA A 246 3.67 0.88 -22.40
C ALA A 246 4.64 -0.29 -22.10
N LEU A 247 5.89 -0.01 -21.80
CA LEU A 247 6.87 -1.04 -21.44
C LEU A 247 6.52 -1.77 -20.13
N ALA A 248 5.72 -1.16 -19.25
CA ALA A 248 5.27 -1.80 -18.02
C ALA A 248 4.12 -2.82 -18.21
N ARG A 249 3.43 -2.80 -19.37
CA ARG A 249 2.21 -3.59 -19.62
C ARG A 249 2.33 -5.08 -19.30
N PRO A 250 3.41 -5.80 -19.65
CA PRO A 250 3.50 -7.23 -19.35
C PRO A 250 3.37 -7.54 -17.86
N TRP A 251 4.03 -6.75 -17.00
CA TRP A 251 4.02 -6.96 -15.55
C TRP A 251 2.71 -6.49 -14.90
N LEU A 252 2.11 -5.41 -15.43
CA LEU A 252 0.78 -4.97 -15.00
C LEU A 252 -0.27 -6.04 -15.30
N ALA A 253 -0.25 -6.63 -16.49
CA ALA A 253 -1.16 -7.70 -16.89
C ALA A 253 -0.95 -8.96 -16.05
N SER A 254 0.32 -9.37 -15.85
CA SER A 254 0.66 -10.52 -15.01
C SER A 254 0.16 -10.36 -13.57
N LEU A 255 0.39 -9.19 -12.97
CA LEU A 255 -0.07 -8.91 -11.62
C LEU A 255 -1.60 -8.88 -11.52
N ALA A 256 -2.28 -8.25 -12.48
CA ALA A 256 -3.73 -8.19 -12.51
C ALA A 256 -4.35 -9.60 -12.63
N ALA A 257 -3.83 -10.44 -13.53
CA ALA A 257 -4.26 -11.83 -13.69
C ALA A 257 -4.00 -12.66 -12.43
N TRP A 258 -2.85 -12.49 -11.78
CA TRP A 258 -2.50 -13.19 -10.55
C TRP A 258 -3.45 -12.82 -9.40
N ARG A 259 -3.82 -11.55 -9.28
CA ARG A 259 -4.74 -11.03 -8.25
C ARG A 259 -6.17 -11.48 -8.48
N ALA A 260 -6.64 -11.47 -9.74
CA ALA A 260 -7.99 -11.90 -10.10
C ALA A 260 -8.31 -13.34 -9.67
N GLN A 261 -7.30 -14.21 -9.64
CA GLN A 261 -7.43 -15.60 -9.17
C GLN A 261 -7.52 -15.74 -7.64
N ARG A 262 -7.34 -14.66 -6.89
CA ARG A 262 -7.23 -14.64 -5.41
C ARG A 262 -8.21 -13.67 -4.77
N CYS A 263 -9.41 -13.61 -5.33
CA CYS A 263 -10.50 -12.81 -4.80
C CYS A 263 -11.36 -13.65 -3.85
N ILE A 264 -11.67 -13.09 -2.68
CA ILE A 264 -12.60 -13.70 -1.72
C ILE A 264 -13.90 -12.90 -1.76
N SER A 265 -15.01 -13.57 -2.14
CA SER A 265 -16.32 -12.95 -2.17
C SER A 265 -16.97 -12.98 -0.80
N PHE A 266 -17.59 -11.85 -0.43
CA PHE A 266 -18.40 -11.67 0.78
C PHE A 266 -19.85 -11.25 0.43
N ALA A 267 -20.19 -11.34 -0.86
CA ALA A 267 -21.54 -11.05 -1.36
C ALA A 267 -22.49 -12.23 -1.19
#